data_3f3e125d94a12c2f51191c0647fe5e4d
#
_entry.id   3f3e125d94a12c2f51191c0647fe5e4d
#
_cell.length_a   1.000
_cell.length_b   1.000
_cell.length_c   1.000
_cell.angle_alpha   90.00
_cell.angle_beta   90.00
_cell.angle_gamma   90.00
#
_symmetry.space_group_name_H-M   'P 1'
#
loop_
_entity.id
_entity.type
_entity.pdbx_description
1 polymer ?
#
loop_
_entity_poly.entity_id
_entity_poly.type
_entity_poly.pdbx_seq_one_letter_code
_entity_poly.pdbx_strand_id
1 'polypeptide(L)'
;MVFPIGDDNTGRTRTPYITYLLIALNVLVFVFLQGLGTNEQFTYAFSTVPQEIRTGEDVARPVRIEVGDQSGTIPLQPTPGSVYLTLLVSMFMHGSLMHLLGNMLFLWIFGDNIEDDLGHGRFTSFYLATGILASLAHVISTFTFGDNPFIPSLGASGAISGVMGGYLVMHPHRRVRVIMLRMLTEVPGYVAVGLWFLFQLISAFGVIGQGPQSGGGVAFMAHIGGFIAGAVLVKLFAVGSRPAARR
;
A
#
# COMPACT_ATOMS: atom_id res chain seq x y z
N MET A 1 -20.18 3.00 0.54
CA MET A 1 -18.74 2.97 0.22
C MET A 1 -18.50 3.98 -0.89
N VAL A 2 -17.44 4.77 -0.80
CA VAL A 2 -16.99 5.69 -1.85
C VAL A 2 -15.84 4.99 -2.59
N PHE A 3 -16.01 4.72 -3.89
CA PHE A 3 -15.01 4.00 -4.68
C PHE A 3 -14.49 4.92 -5.80
N PRO A 4 -13.23 5.38 -5.74
CA PRO A 4 -12.65 6.24 -6.76
C PRO A 4 -12.42 5.46 -8.06
N ILE A 5 -12.72 6.14 -9.18
CA ILE A 5 -12.56 5.60 -10.54
C ILE A 5 -11.80 6.53 -11.47
N GLY A 6 -11.40 7.71 -11.00
CA GLY A 6 -10.62 8.68 -11.73
C GLY A 6 -10.59 10.02 -11.00
N ASP A 7 -9.79 10.94 -11.47
CA ASP A 7 -9.76 12.30 -10.94
C ASP A 7 -9.61 13.35 -12.06
N ASP A 8 -9.50 14.61 -11.68
CA ASP A 8 -9.29 15.72 -12.62
C ASP A 8 -7.79 15.88 -12.89
N ASN A 9 -7.38 15.59 -14.11
CA ASN A 9 -6.00 15.71 -14.60
C ASN A 9 -5.74 17.05 -15.32
N THR A 10 -6.65 18.03 -15.20
CA THR A 10 -6.48 19.36 -15.80
C THR A 10 -5.24 20.05 -15.20
N GLY A 11 -4.38 20.57 -16.06
CA GLY A 11 -3.16 21.25 -15.66
C GLY A 11 -1.94 20.34 -15.37
N ARG A 12 -2.06 19.04 -15.55
CA ARG A 12 -0.89 18.15 -15.52
C ARG A 12 0.06 18.48 -16.66
N THR A 13 1.35 18.56 -16.36
CA THR A 13 2.41 18.99 -17.28
C THR A 13 3.37 17.89 -17.67
N ARG A 14 3.44 16.79 -16.87
CA ARG A 14 4.36 15.67 -17.13
C ARG A 14 3.60 14.39 -17.45
N THR A 15 4.15 13.58 -18.34
CA THR A 15 3.70 12.21 -18.53
C THR A 15 4.15 11.36 -17.33
N PRO A 16 3.27 10.61 -16.66
CA PRO A 16 3.59 9.90 -15.42
C PRO A 16 4.29 8.55 -15.71
N TYR A 17 5.51 8.62 -16.23
CA TYR A 17 6.27 7.42 -16.63
C TYR A 17 6.57 6.48 -15.47
N ILE A 18 6.83 7.01 -14.27
CA ILE A 18 7.13 6.17 -13.09
C ILE A 18 5.86 5.47 -12.59
N THR A 19 4.72 6.16 -12.58
CA THR A 19 3.42 5.54 -12.26
C THR A 19 3.15 4.36 -13.20
N TYR A 20 3.35 4.54 -14.52
CA TYR A 20 3.18 3.46 -15.49
C TYR A 20 4.19 2.32 -15.29
N LEU A 21 5.45 2.66 -15.02
CA LEU A 21 6.50 1.67 -14.75
C LEU A 21 6.18 0.85 -13.49
N LEU A 22 5.73 1.50 -12.41
CA LEU A 22 5.35 0.83 -11.17
C LEU A 22 4.15 -0.10 -11.40
N ILE A 23 3.13 0.34 -12.15
CA ILE A 23 1.99 -0.51 -12.52
C ILE A 23 2.49 -1.72 -13.33
N ALA A 24 3.30 -1.50 -14.37
CA ALA A 24 3.83 -2.58 -15.19
C ALA A 24 4.66 -3.58 -14.37
N LEU A 25 5.52 -3.09 -13.46
CA LEU A 25 6.35 -3.93 -12.60
C LEU A 25 5.48 -4.82 -11.68
N ASN A 26 4.46 -4.26 -11.05
CA ASN A 26 3.55 -5.03 -10.20
C ASN A 26 2.81 -6.12 -10.99
N VAL A 27 2.34 -5.79 -12.20
CA VAL A 27 1.69 -6.77 -13.09
C VAL A 27 2.67 -7.86 -13.51
N LEU A 28 3.90 -7.50 -13.90
CA LEU A 28 4.93 -8.48 -14.31
C LEU A 28 5.32 -9.40 -13.15
N VAL A 29 5.50 -8.87 -11.93
CA VAL A 29 5.78 -9.69 -10.75
C VAL A 29 4.63 -10.66 -10.48
N PHE A 30 3.39 -10.19 -10.49
CA PHE A 30 2.23 -11.04 -10.22
C PHE A 30 2.05 -12.14 -11.27
N VAL A 31 2.22 -11.81 -12.56
CA VAL A 31 2.03 -12.77 -13.65
C VAL A 31 3.17 -13.78 -13.73
N PHE A 32 4.42 -13.31 -13.75
CA PHE A 32 5.55 -14.16 -14.08
C PHE A 32 6.28 -14.74 -12.85
N LEU A 33 6.37 -14.02 -11.75
CA LEU A 33 7.07 -14.50 -10.55
C LEU A 33 6.13 -15.18 -9.56
N GLN A 34 4.96 -14.59 -9.33
CA GLN A 34 3.94 -15.20 -8.46
C GLN A 34 3.02 -16.19 -9.20
N GLY A 35 3.18 -16.37 -10.53
CA GLY A 35 2.39 -17.33 -11.33
C GLY A 35 0.89 -17.09 -11.22
N LEU A 36 0.42 -15.83 -11.30
CA LEU A 36 -0.97 -15.44 -11.08
C LEU A 36 -1.50 -15.79 -9.68
N GLY A 37 -0.60 -15.83 -8.69
CA GLY A 37 -0.92 -16.17 -7.29
C GLY A 37 -0.77 -17.65 -6.95
N THR A 38 -0.31 -18.50 -7.86
CA THR A 38 -0.13 -19.96 -7.63
C THR A 38 1.28 -20.33 -7.14
N ASN A 39 2.28 -19.46 -7.31
CA ASN A 39 3.63 -19.71 -6.84
C ASN A 39 3.77 -19.30 -5.37
N GLU A 40 3.29 -20.17 -4.48
CA GLU A 40 3.35 -19.95 -3.03
C GLU A 40 4.81 -19.87 -2.52
N GLN A 41 5.72 -20.66 -3.10
CA GLN A 41 7.12 -20.65 -2.71
C GLN A 41 7.74 -19.26 -2.88
N PHE A 42 7.59 -18.65 -4.03
CA PHE A 42 8.05 -17.29 -4.27
C PHE A 42 7.34 -16.29 -3.35
N THR A 43 6.02 -16.42 -3.23
CA THR A 43 5.20 -15.50 -2.45
C THR A 43 5.62 -15.48 -0.98
N TYR A 44 5.79 -16.64 -0.34
CA TYR A 44 6.20 -16.70 1.06
C TYR A 44 7.68 -16.36 1.27
N ALA A 45 8.57 -16.67 0.32
CA ALA A 45 9.99 -16.33 0.41
C ALA A 45 10.28 -14.83 0.39
N PHE A 46 9.41 -14.03 -0.25
CA PHE A 46 9.62 -12.59 -0.41
C PHE A 46 8.59 -11.71 0.31
N SER A 47 7.63 -12.29 1.02
CA SER A 47 6.70 -11.55 1.88
C SER A 47 7.40 -11.03 3.14
N THR A 48 6.99 -9.86 3.63
CA THR A 48 7.51 -9.32 4.88
C THR A 48 6.90 -10.06 6.07
N VAL A 49 7.70 -10.76 6.85
CA VAL A 49 7.30 -11.44 8.09
C VAL A 49 7.76 -10.60 9.28
N PRO A 50 6.86 -10.07 10.12
CA PRO A 50 7.22 -9.19 11.23
C PRO A 50 8.27 -9.79 12.17
N GLN A 51 8.20 -11.09 12.46
CA GLN A 51 9.19 -11.77 13.31
C GLN A 51 10.60 -11.72 12.72
N GLU A 52 10.74 -11.97 11.42
CA GLU A 52 12.03 -11.93 10.72
C GLU A 52 12.64 -10.52 10.71
N ILE A 53 11.80 -9.51 10.46
CA ILE A 53 12.27 -8.11 10.50
C ILE A 53 12.76 -7.73 11.89
N ARG A 54 12.10 -8.20 12.96
CA ARG A 54 12.51 -7.91 14.34
C ARG A 54 13.80 -8.59 14.74
N THR A 55 13.99 -9.84 14.33
CA THR A 55 15.15 -10.66 14.77
C THR A 55 16.33 -10.57 13.80
N GLY A 56 16.10 -10.26 12.53
CA GLY A 56 17.07 -10.39 11.45
C GLY A 56 17.30 -11.83 11.02
N GLU A 57 16.56 -12.78 11.56
CA GLU A 57 16.70 -14.22 11.29
C GLU A 57 15.57 -14.71 10.38
N ASP A 58 15.93 -15.51 9.38
CA ASP A 58 15.01 -16.13 8.43
C ASP A 58 14.27 -17.32 9.07
N VAL A 59 12.96 -17.39 8.94
CA VAL A 59 12.08 -18.46 9.41
C VAL A 59 11.75 -19.41 8.25
N ALA A 60 12.74 -20.19 7.85
CA ALA A 60 12.67 -21.10 6.70
C ALA A 60 11.93 -22.42 7.00
N ARG A 61 10.73 -22.34 7.60
CA ARG A 61 9.92 -23.52 7.94
C ARG A 61 8.44 -23.19 8.05
N PRO A 62 7.54 -24.18 7.85
CA PRO A 62 6.14 -24.00 8.13
C PRO A 62 5.91 -23.66 9.62
N VAL A 63 5.07 -22.67 9.87
CA VAL A 63 4.71 -22.21 11.22
C VAL A 63 3.23 -22.44 11.45
N ARG A 64 2.88 -23.18 12.50
CA ARG A 64 1.50 -23.32 12.95
C ARG A 64 1.04 -22.03 13.60
N ILE A 65 -0.09 -21.54 13.19
CA ILE A 65 -0.72 -20.34 13.76
C ILE A 65 -2.12 -20.70 14.26
N GLU A 66 -2.54 -19.98 15.29
CA GLU A 66 -3.92 -20.01 15.81
C GLU A 66 -4.50 -18.62 15.62
N VAL A 67 -5.69 -18.55 15.00
CA VAL A 67 -6.44 -17.32 14.79
C VAL A 67 -7.87 -17.57 15.26
N GLY A 68 -8.20 -17.09 16.46
CA GLY A 68 -9.44 -17.45 17.15
C GLY A 68 -9.51 -18.96 17.39
N ASP A 69 -10.62 -19.59 17.04
CA ASP A 69 -10.83 -21.05 17.17
C ASP A 69 -10.27 -21.87 15.98
N GLN A 70 -9.64 -21.22 15.02
CA GLN A 70 -9.07 -21.90 13.85
C GLN A 70 -7.56 -22.01 13.96
N SER A 71 -7.03 -23.20 13.64
CA SER A 71 -5.59 -23.40 13.49
C SER A 71 -5.25 -23.63 12.01
N GLY A 72 -4.16 -23.00 11.57
CA GLY A 72 -3.64 -23.14 10.22
C GLY A 72 -2.12 -23.28 10.23
N THR A 73 -1.55 -23.57 9.08
CA THR A 73 -0.09 -23.60 8.90
C THR A 73 0.27 -22.62 7.79
N ILE A 74 1.17 -21.69 8.08
CA ILE A 74 1.77 -20.81 7.07
C ILE A 74 3.04 -21.48 6.57
N PRO A 75 3.15 -21.81 5.28
CA PRO A 75 4.31 -22.49 4.73
C PRO A 75 5.44 -21.49 4.40
N LEU A 76 5.99 -20.81 5.43
CA LEU A 76 7.10 -19.88 5.25
C LEU A 76 8.25 -20.58 4.54
N GLN A 77 8.93 -19.84 3.67
CA GLN A 77 9.99 -20.32 2.79
C GLN A 77 11.28 -19.54 3.05
N PRO A 78 12.46 -20.12 2.78
CA PRO A 78 13.72 -19.41 2.93
C PRO A 78 13.73 -18.12 2.12
N THR A 79 14.08 -16.98 2.76
CA THR A 79 14.25 -15.70 2.09
C THR A 79 15.60 -15.66 1.37
N PRO A 80 15.63 -15.50 0.03
CA PRO A 80 16.90 -15.37 -0.69
C PRO A 80 17.61 -14.07 -0.31
N GLY A 81 18.66 -14.17 0.50
CA GLY A 81 19.46 -13.05 0.97
C GLY A 81 19.02 -12.50 2.33
N SER A 82 18.96 -11.20 2.48
CA SER A 82 18.58 -10.56 3.75
C SER A 82 17.07 -10.42 3.89
N VAL A 83 16.51 -10.81 5.04
CA VAL A 83 15.08 -10.64 5.35
C VAL A 83 14.62 -9.17 5.27
N TYR A 84 15.53 -8.21 5.47
CA TYR A 84 15.20 -6.78 5.32
C TYR A 84 14.89 -6.37 3.88
N LEU A 85 15.33 -7.14 2.88
CA LEU A 85 14.96 -6.90 1.47
C LEU A 85 13.46 -7.12 1.22
N THR A 86 12.81 -7.93 2.05
CA THR A 86 11.37 -8.17 1.93
C THR A 86 10.55 -6.89 2.17
N LEU A 87 11.05 -5.93 2.98
CA LEU A 87 10.42 -4.61 3.15
C LEU A 87 10.24 -3.86 1.82
N LEU A 88 11.13 -4.11 0.86
CA LEU A 88 11.07 -3.51 -0.47
C LEU A 88 10.37 -4.42 -1.47
N VAL A 89 10.76 -5.71 -1.52
CA VAL A 89 10.29 -6.64 -2.56
C VAL A 89 8.79 -6.94 -2.41
N SER A 90 8.31 -7.10 -1.17
CA SER A 90 6.90 -7.38 -0.89
C SER A 90 5.94 -6.28 -1.39
N MET A 91 6.43 -5.04 -1.56
CA MET A 91 5.66 -3.93 -2.11
C MET A 91 5.22 -4.13 -3.57
N PHE A 92 5.84 -5.06 -4.29
CA PHE A 92 5.53 -5.36 -5.71
C PHE A 92 4.74 -6.67 -5.87
N MET A 93 4.36 -7.30 -4.78
CA MET A 93 3.66 -8.58 -4.76
C MET A 93 2.19 -8.42 -4.38
N HIS A 94 1.35 -9.36 -4.81
CA HIS A 94 -0.09 -9.30 -4.53
C HIS A 94 -0.66 -10.68 -4.21
N GLY A 95 -1.57 -10.73 -3.20
CA GLY A 95 -2.18 -11.97 -2.75
C GLY A 95 -3.31 -12.48 -3.65
N SER A 96 -3.83 -11.64 -4.57
CA SER A 96 -4.89 -12.03 -5.51
C SER A 96 -4.97 -11.04 -6.68
N LEU A 97 -5.65 -11.46 -7.74
CA LEU A 97 -5.91 -10.60 -8.90
C LEU A 97 -6.72 -9.34 -8.49
N MET A 98 -7.71 -9.47 -7.62
CA MET A 98 -8.50 -8.32 -7.16
C MET A 98 -7.68 -7.37 -6.31
N HIS A 99 -6.74 -7.89 -5.51
CA HIS A 99 -5.79 -7.08 -4.76
C HIS A 99 -4.88 -6.28 -5.70
N LEU A 100 -4.33 -6.93 -6.74
CA LEU A 100 -3.55 -6.24 -7.77
C LEU A 100 -4.36 -5.15 -8.47
N LEU A 101 -5.54 -5.49 -9.00
CA LEU A 101 -6.37 -4.55 -9.76
C LEU A 101 -6.77 -3.33 -8.93
N GLY A 102 -7.14 -3.54 -7.65
CA GLY A 102 -7.44 -2.45 -6.73
C GLY A 102 -6.24 -1.53 -6.53
N ASN A 103 -5.06 -2.08 -6.25
CA ASN A 103 -3.84 -1.29 -6.08
C ASN A 103 -3.47 -0.52 -7.35
N MET A 104 -3.52 -1.15 -8.51
CA MET A 104 -3.17 -0.49 -9.78
C MET A 104 -4.16 0.63 -10.12
N LEU A 105 -5.43 0.45 -9.84
CA LEU A 105 -6.44 1.50 -10.02
C LEU A 105 -6.14 2.73 -9.13
N PHE A 106 -5.85 2.52 -7.85
CA PHE A 106 -5.55 3.63 -6.94
C PHE A 106 -4.22 4.31 -7.30
N LEU A 107 -3.20 3.53 -7.68
CA LEU A 107 -1.94 4.10 -8.16
C LEU A 107 -2.11 4.90 -9.45
N TRP A 108 -2.95 4.41 -10.37
CA TRP A 108 -3.31 5.12 -11.60
C TRP A 108 -3.99 6.46 -11.33
N ILE A 109 -4.96 6.50 -10.37
CA ILE A 109 -5.76 7.71 -10.09
C ILE A 109 -4.95 8.77 -9.35
N PHE A 110 -4.14 8.37 -8.36
CA PHE A 110 -3.50 9.33 -7.46
C PHE A 110 -2.00 9.52 -7.73
N GLY A 111 -1.36 8.51 -8.33
CA GLY A 111 0.09 8.50 -8.56
C GLY A 111 0.54 9.55 -9.57
N ASP A 112 -0.19 9.69 -10.64
CA ASP A 112 0.16 10.59 -11.76
C ASP A 112 0.20 12.07 -11.35
N ASN A 113 -0.68 12.49 -10.44
CA ASN A 113 -0.71 13.86 -9.92
C ASN A 113 0.48 14.15 -8.98
N ILE A 114 0.81 13.19 -8.11
CA ILE A 114 1.95 13.35 -7.20
C ILE A 114 3.27 13.25 -7.98
N GLU A 115 3.33 12.41 -9.02
CA GLU A 115 4.48 12.37 -9.92
C GLU A 115 4.65 13.69 -10.69
N ASP A 116 3.56 14.31 -11.14
CA ASP A 116 3.61 15.62 -11.81
C ASP A 116 4.18 16.71 -10.89
N ASP A 117 3.75 16.73 -9.62
CA ASP A 117 4.22 17.70 -8.63
C ASP A 117 5.69 17.47 -8.22
N LEU A 118 6.07 16.24 -7.94
CA LEU A 118 7.40 15.92 -7.43
C LEU A 118 8.46 15.78 -8.54
N GLY A 119 8.02 15.37 -9.74
CA GLY A 119 8.87 14.89 -10.83
C GLY A 119 9.34 13.44 -10.60
N HIS A 120 9.75 12.77 -11.67
CA HIS A 120 9.98 11.33 -11.73
C HIS A 120 10.90 10.77 -10.63
N GLY A 121 12.08 11.35 -10.45
CA GLY A 121 13.07 10.83 -9.48
C GLY A 121 12.61 10.97 -8.02
N ARG A 122 12.03 12.13 -7.67
CA ARG A 122 11.54 12.37 -6.31
C ARG A 122 10.29 11.55 -6.03
N PHE A 123 9.40 11.39 -7.00
CA PHE A 123 8.24 10.50 -6.86
C PHE A 123 8.66 9.06 -6.61
N THR A 124 9.66 8.55 -7.35
CA THR A 124 10.21 7.21 -7.10
C THR A 124 10.72 7.07 -5.66
N SER A 125 11.55 8.01 -5.20
CA SER A 125 12.08 7.98 -3.83
C SER A 125 10.98 8.13 -2.78
N PHE A 126 9.98 8.98 -3.03
CA PHE A 126 8.81 9.17 -2.16
C PHE A 126 7.98 7.87 -2.04
N TYR A 127 7.67 7.22 -3.17
CA TYR A 127 6.92 5.96 -3.22
C TYR A 127 7.62 4.86 -2.43
N LEU A 128 8.93 4.67 -2.67
CA LEU A 128 9.72 3.65 -1.98
C LEU A 128 9.86 3.95 -0.48
N ALA A 129 10.13 5.20 -0.11
CA ALA A 129 10.27 5.60 1.29
C ALA A 129 8.95 5.39 2.06
N THR A 130 7.82 5.85 1.52
CA THR A 130 6.51 5.69 2.17
C THR A 130 6.10 4.23 2.28
N GLY A 131 6.44 3.39 1.29
CA GLY A 131 6.17 1.96 1.34
C GLY A 131 7.01 1.22 2.39
N ILE A 132 8.31 1.53 2.51
CA ILE A 132 9.15 0.97 3.58
C ILE A 132 8.64 1.41 4.96
N LEU A 133 8.29 2.69 5.14
CA LEU A 133 7.72 3.19 6.38
C LEU A 133 6.38 2.55 6.71
N ALA A 134 5.54 2.28 5.70
CA ALA A 134 4.30 1.54 5.86
C ALA A 134 4.53 0.10 6.37
N SER A 135 5.47 -0.62 5.76
CA SER A 135 5.85 -1.97 6.18
C SER A 135 6.39 -1.97 7.61
N LEU A 136 7.25 -1.00 7.97
CA LEU A 136 7.75 -0.85 9.33
C LEU A 136 6.64 -0.51 10.34
N ALA A 137 5.68 0.34 9.96
CA ALA A 137 4.51 0.64 10.81
C ALA A 137 3.68 -0.62 11.08
N HIS A 138 3.50 -1.50 10.08
CA HIS A 138 2.85 -2.78 10.27
C HIS A 138 3.66 -3.69 11.21
N VAL A 139 4.96 -3.82 11.01
CA VAL A 139 5.83 -4.61 11.90
C VAL A 139 5.73 -4.12 13.35
N ILE A 140 5.86 -2.81 13.58
CA ILE A 140 5.77 -2.22 14.92
C ILE A 140 4.38 -2.48 15.54
N SER A 141 3.31 -2.28 14.78
CA SER A 141 1.95 -2.49 15.26
C SER A 141 1.68 -3.94 15.65
N THR A 142 2.20 -4.90 14.91
CA THR A 142 2.08 -6.33 15.20
C THR A 142 2.56 -6.65 16.62
N PHE A 143 3.71 -6.12 17.02
CA PHE A 143 4.23 -6.33 18.38
C PHE A 143 3.56 -5.45 19.44
N THR A 144 3.08 -4.29 19.06
CA THR A 144 2.40 -3.34 19.98
C THR A 144 1.02 -3.83 20.37
N PHE A 145 0.27 -4.39 19.43
CA PHE A 145 -1.11 -4.84 19.64
C PHE A 145 -1.24 -6.35 19.88
N GLY A 146 -0.12 -7.09 19.82
CA GLY A 146 -0.09 -8.52 20.11
C GLY A 146 -0.63 -9.40 18.99
N ASP A 147 -0.58 -8.92 17.74
CA ASP A 147 -0.91 -9.72 16.58
C ASP A 147 0.13 -10.83 16.34
N ASN A 148 -0.23 -11.87 15.59
CA ASN A 148 0.67 -12.97 15.31
C ASN A 148 1.83 -12.52 14.39
N PRO A 149 3.10 -12.52 14.86
CA PRO A 149 4.23 -11.97 14.10
C PRO A 149 4.70 -12.84 12.93
N PHE A 150 4.14 -14.04 12.77
CA PHE A 150 4.46 -14.95 11.68
C PHE A 150 3.50 -14.78 10.47
N ILE A 151 2.45 -13.96 10.59
CA ILE A 151 1.57 -13.67 9.45
C ILE A 151 2.30 -12.74 8.49
N PRO A 152 2.59 -13.21 7.25
CA PRO A 152 3.31 -12.42 6.26
C PRO A 152 2.43 -11.31 5.69
N SER A 153 3.05 -10.19 5.32
CA SER A 153 2.39 -9.09 4.62
C SER A 153 3.04 -8.81 3.27
N LEU A 154 2.23 -8.38 2.32
CA LEU A 154 2.66 -8.02 0.96
C LEU A 154 1.65 -7.05 0.32
N GLY A 155 2.09 -6.31 -0.67
CA GLY A 155 1.23 -5.41 -1.44
C GLY A 155 1.78 -4.00 -1.60
N ALA A 156 1.47 -3.39 -2.73
CA ALA A 156 1.80 -1.99 -3.02
C ALA A 156 1.00 -0.99 -2.17
N SER A 157 -0.03 -1.45 -1.47
CA SER A 157 -1.04 -0.61 -0.83
C SER A 157 -0.51 0.32 0.26
N GLY A 158 0.56 -0.06 0.95
CA GLY A 158 1.24 0.81 1.92
C GLY A 158 1.86 2.04 1.25
N ALA A 159 2.59 1.86 0.15
CA ALA A 159 3.16 2.94 -0.64
C ALA A 159 2.08 3.79 -1.32
N ILE A 160 1.05 3.14 -1.87
CA ILE A 160 -0.11 3.82 -2.49
C ILE A 160 -0.85 4.66 -1.44
N SER A 161 -0.98 4.17 -0.21
CA SER A 161 -1.52 4.96 0.91
C SER A 161 -0.68 6.20 1.17
N GLY A 162 0.66 6.09 1.06
CA GLY A 162 1.56 7.23 1.11
C GLY A 162 1.30 8.24 -0.01
N VAL A 163 1.10 7.76 -1.24
CA VAL A 163 0.70 8.60 -2.38
C VAL A 163 -0.62 9.31 -2.09
N MET A 164 -1.62 8.60 -1.55
CA MET A 164 -2.92 9.19 -1.18
C MET A 164 -2.81 10.22 -0.05
N GLY A 165 -1.96 9.97 0.96
CA GLY A 165 -1.66 10.94 2.01
C GLY A 165 -1.02 12.21 1.43
N GLY A 166 -0.06 12.06 0.52
CA GLY A 166 0.52 13.16 -0.25
C GLY A 166 -0.52 13.91 -1.09
N TYR A 167 -1.39 13.17 -1.78
CA TYR A 167 -2.47 13.74 -2.60
C TYR A 167 -3.44 14.58 -1.75
N LEU A 168 -3.81 14.10 -0.56
CA LEU A 168 -4.68 14.86 0.34
C LEU A 168 -4.06 16.22 0.72
N VAL A 169 -2.75 16.27 0.92
CA VAL A 169 -2.02 17.50 1.30
C VAL A 169 -1.84 18.45 0.12
N MET A 170 -1.56 17.92 -1.07
CA MET A 170 -1.25 18.72 -2.27
C MET A 170 -2.52 19.13 -3.04
N HIS A 171 -3.53 18.25 -3.08
CA HIS A 171 -4.73 18.38 -3.90
C HIS A 171 -6.04 18.19 -3.13
N PRO A 172 -6.25 18.81 -1.95
CA PRO A 172 -7.44 18.55 -1.12
C PRO A 172 -8.77 18.87 -1.81
N HIS A 173 -8.77 19.85 -2.72
CA HIS A 173 -9.98 20.31 -3.40
C HIS A 173 -10.13 19.81 -4.83
N ARG A 174 -9.15 19.06 -5.35
CA ARG A 174 -9.23 18.48 -6.70
C ARG A 174 -10.41 17.51 -6.78
N ARG A 175 -11.14 17.51 -7.88
CA ARG A 175 -12.32 16.67 -8.05
C ARG A 175 -11.90 15.24 -8.34
N VAL A 176 -12.46 14.31 -7.56
CA VAL A 176 -12.30 12.87 -7.72
C VAL A 176 -13.63 12.27 -8.14
N ARG A 177 -13.67 11.58 -9.27
CA ARG A 177 -14.82 10.83 -9.74
C ARG A 177 -14.95 9.56 -8.95
N VAL A 178 -16.12 9.35 -8.37
CA VAL A 178 -16.38 8.22 -7.47
C VAL A 178 -17.71 7.55 -7.80
N ILE A 179 -17.77 6.25 -7.54
CA ILE A 179 -19.06 5.55 -7.42
C ILE A 179 -19.45 5.60 -5.94
N MET A 180 -20.55 6.29 -5.66
CA MET A 180 -21.14 6.39 -4.33
C MET A 180 -22.62 6.06 -4.41
N LEU A 181 -23.09 5.11 -3.56
CA LEU A 181 -24.49 4.66 -3.55
C LEU A 181 -25.01 4.23 -4.95
N ARG A 182 -24.14 3.59 -5.75
CA ARG A 182 -24.40 3.15 -7.16
C ARG A 182 -24.57 4.31 -8.15
N MET A 183 -24.29 5.53 -7.75
CA MET A 183 -24.30 6.69 -8.64
C MET A 183 -22.89 7.16 -8.92
N LEU A 184 -22.63 7.57 -10.17
CA LEU A 184 -21.40 8.24 -10.55
C LEU A 184 -21.51 9.71 -10.15
N THR A 185 -20.55 10.18 -9.35
CA THR A 185 -20.51 11.57 -8.89
C THR A 185 -19.08 12.05 -8.74
N GLU A 186 -18.90 13.34 -8.52
CA GLU A 186 -17.61 13.94 -8.22
C GLU A 186 -17.61 14.51 -6.81
N VAL A 187 -16.55 14.23 -6.07
CA VAL A 187 -16.35 14.77 -4.72
C VAL A 187 -14.95 15.40 -4.62
N PRO A 188 -14.73 16.35 -3.72
CA PRO A 188 -13.38 16.84 -3.45
C PRO A 188 -12.44 15.75 -2.95
N GLY A 189 -11.13 15.87 -3.21
CA GLY A 189 -10.12 14.91 -2.80
C GLY A 189 -10.14 14.62 -1.29
N TYR A 190 -10.34 15.64 -0.45
CA TYR A 190 -10.45 15.43 1.00
C TYR A 190 -11.64 14.54 1.40
N VAL A 191 -12.73 14.52 0.63
CA VAL A 191 -13.86 13.61 0.87
C VAL A 191 -13.52 12.20 0.44
N ALA A 192 -13.03 12.02 -0.81
CA ALA A 192 -12.73 10.70 -1.34
C ALA A 192 -11.64 9.99 -0.51
N VAL A 193 -10.51 10.67 -0.31
CA VAL A 193 -9.34 10.13 0.39
C VAL A 193 -9.58 10.09 1.91
N GLY A 194 -10.23 11.11 2.48
CA GLY A 194 -10.54 11.15 3.91
C GLY A 194 -11.50 10.05 4.35
N LEU A 195 -12.56 9.77 3.59
CA LEU A 195 -13.48 8.66 3.89
C LEU A 195 -12.80 7.30 3.72
N TRP A 196 -11.92 7.15 2.73
CA TRP A 196 -11.10 5.94 2.59
C TRP A 196 -10.19 5.75 3.82
N PHE A 197 -9.51 6.81 4.27
CA PHE A 197 -8.63 6.75 5.43
C PHE A 197 -9.41 6.47 6.73
N LEU A 198 -10.56 7.12 6.92
CA LEU A 198 -11.45 6.85 8.04
C LEU A 198 -11.88 5.38 8.10
N PHE A 199 -12.18 4.78 6.93
CA PHE A 199 -12.48 3.36 6.85
C PHE A 199 -11.29 2.49 7.30
N GLN A 200 -10.04 2.86 6.93
CA GLN A 200 -8.85 2.15 7.42
C GLN A 200 -8.72 2.21 8.95
N LEU A 201 -8.95 3.39 9.53
CA LEU A 201 -8.91 3.57 11.00
C LEU A 201 -9.97 2.71 11.70
N ILE A 202 -11.21 2.78 11.24
CA ILE A 202 -12.32 2.00 11.82
C ILE A 202 -12.03 0.49 11.73
N SER A 203 -11.52 0.05 10.58
CA SER A 203 -11.20 -1.37 10.36
C SER A 203 -10.01 -1.83 11.20
N ALA A 204 -8.97 -1.00 11.35
CA ALA A 204 -7.79 -1.31 12.17
C ALA A 204 -8.15 -1.51 13.65
N PHE A 205 -9.08 -0.71 14.17
CA PHE A 205 -9.48 -0.78 15.59
C PHE A 205 -10.68 -1.70 15.85
N GLY A 206 -11.14 -2.43 14.83
CA GLY A 206 -12.16 -3.47 15.02
C GLY A 206 -13.58 -2.96 15.31
N VAL A 207 -13.86 -1.68 15.04
CA VAL A 207 -15.17 -1.06 15.33
C VAL A 207 -16.28 -1.62 14.41
N ILE A 208 -15.94 -2.24 13.27
CA ILE A 208 -16.89 -2.86 12.32
C ILE A 208 -16.97 -4.39 12.53
N GLY A 209 -16.83 -4.87 13.76
CA GLY A 209 -17.15 -6.26 14.12
C GLY A 209 -16.14 -7.34 13.72
N GLN A 210 -14.96 -6.94 13.26
CA GLN A 210 -13.84 -7.87 13.03
C GLN A 210 -12.67 -7.39 13.88
N GLY A 211 -12.37 -8.13 14.94
CA GLY A 211 -11.21 -7.83 15.81
C GLY A 211 -9.89 -7.82 15.00
N PRO A 212 -8.81 -7.29 15.55
CA PRO A 212 -7.49 -7.22 14.88
C PRO A 212 -7.01 -8.56 14.33
N GLN A 213 -7.46 -9.67 14.91
CA GLN A 213 -7.09 -11.04 14.53
C GLN A 213 -7.97 -11.65 13.43
N SER A 214 -9.09 -11.03 13.05
CA SER A 214 -10.03 -11.57 12.06
C SER A 214 -9.91 -10.91 10.68
N GLY A 215 -8.98 -9.98 10.51
CA GLY A 215 -8.78 -9.30 9.26
C GLY A 215 -8.22 -10.23 8.19
N GLY A 216 -9.02 -10.60 7.22
CA GLY A 216 -8.63 -11.42 6.09
C GLY A 216 -7.49 -10.80 5.28
N GLY A 217 -6.27 -10.86 5.79
CA GLY A 217 -5.04 -10.51 5.11
C GLY A 217 -4.80 -9.03 4.81
N VAL A 218 -5.58 -8.10 5.37
CA VAL A 218 -5.36 -6.65 5.14
C VAL A 218 -4.56 -6.04 6.29
N ALA A 219 -3.37 -5.57 5.96
CA ALA A 219 -2.48 -4.87 6.91
C ALA A 219 -2.92 -3.41 7.07
N PHE A 220 -4.03 -3.15 7.79
CA PHE A 220 -4.56 -1.79 7.98
C PHE A 220 -3.54 -0.82 8.57
N MET A 221 -2.68 -1.29 9.47
CA MET A 221 -1.64 -0.44 10.07
C MET A 221 -0.54 -0.04 9.08
N ALA A 222 -0.27 -0.88 8.04
CA ALA A 222 0.58 -0.46 6.93
C ALA A 222 -0.08 0.68 6.14
N HIS A 223 -1.38 0.62 5.90
CA HIS A 223 -2.10 1.69 5.20
C HIS A 223 -2.09 2.99 6.00
N ILE A 224 -2.36 2.94 7.29
CA ILE A 224 -2.35 4.10 8.18
C ILE A 224 -0.94 4.70 8.25
N GLY A 225 0.08 3.86 8.48
CA GLY A 225 1.48 4.30 8.55
C GLY A 225 1.96 4.93 7.25
N GLY A 226 1.68 4.29 6.12
CA GLY A 226 1.99 4.81 4.79
C GLY A 226 1.31 6.15 4.52
N PHE A 227 0.02 6.26 4.82
CA PHE A 227 -0.76 7.49 4.64
C PHE A 227 -0.17 8.66 5.44
N ILE A 228 0.10 8.44 6.73
CA ILE A 228 0.69 9.47 7.60
C ILE A 228 2.09 9.84 7.09
N ALA A 229 2.93 8.86 6.75
CA ALA A 229 4.26 9.10 6.19
C ALA A 229 4.17 9.95 4.92
N GLY A 230 3.26 9.64 4.01
CA GLY A 230 3.04 10.39 2.78
C GLY A 230 2.58 11.82 3.03
N ALA A 231 1.61 12.02 3.92
CA ALA A 231 1.10 13.34 4.26
C ALA A 231 2.18 14.24 4.90
N VAL A 232 3.05 13.66 5.72
CA VAL A 232 4.16 14.39 6.37
C VAL A 232 5.30 14.69 5.39
N LEU A 233 5.69 13.69 4.59
CA LEU A 233 6.90 13.77 3.76
C LEU A 233 6.69 14.49 2.44
N VAL A 234 5.47 14.55 1.88
CA VAL A 234 5.25 15.07 0.53
C VAL A 234 5.79 16.47 0.35
N LYS A 235 5.63 17.36 1.33
CA LYS A 235 6.15 18.74 1.26
C LYS A 235 7.67 18.79 1.24
N LEU A 236 8.37 17.89 1.93
CA LEU A 236 9.82 17.78 1.90
C LEU A 236 10.34 17.38 0.53
N PHE A 237 9.66 16.41 -0.09
CA PHE A 237 9.96 15.96 -1.45
C PHE A 237 9.59 16.99 -2.51
N ALA A 238 8.64 17.89 -2.25
CA ALA A 238 8.24 18.96 -3.15
C ALA A 238 9.15 20.18 -3.10
N VAL A 239 10.06 20.32 -2.12
CA VAL A 239 10.99 21.46 -2.03
C VAL A 239 11.86 21.56 -3.29
N GLY A 240 11.78 22.70 -4.01
CA GLY A 240 12.51 22.94 -5.25
C GLY A 240 11.96 22.16 -6.48
N SER A 241 10.82 21.49 -6.38
CA SER A 241 10.06 21.09 -7.56
C SER A 241 9.39 22.33 -8.17
N ARG A 242 9.30 22.37 -9.51
CA ARG A 242 8.51 23.45 -10.16
C ARG A 242 7.04 23.16 -9.83
N PRO A 243 6.29 24.10 -9.20
CA PRO A 243 4.86 23.89 -9.02
C PRO A 243 4.23 23.67 -10.41
N ALA A 244 3.38 22.67 -10.55
CA ALA A 244 2.45 22.63 -11.66
C ALA A 244 1.71 23.98 -11.67
N ALA A 245 1.62 24.63 -12.84
CA ALA A 245 1.02 25.95 -12.93
C ALA A 245 -0.39 25.91 -12.32
N ARG A 246 -0.55 26.53 -11.15
CA ARG A 246 -1.87 26.70 -10.54
C ARG A 246 -2.68 27.61 -11.48
N ARG A 247 -3.57 27.05 -12.25
CA ARG A 247 -4.66 27.75 -12.92
C ARG A 247 -5.98 27.46 -12.23
#